data_822b754a2502353179292895b717fe9f
#
_entry.id   822b754a2502353179292895b717fe9f
#
_cell.length_a   1.000
_cell.length_b   1.000
_cell.length_c   1.000
_cell.angle_alpha   90.00
_cell.angle_beta   90.00
_cell.angle_gamma   90.00
#
_symmetry.space_group_name_H-M   'P 1'
#
loop_
_entity.id
_entity.type
_entity.pdbx_description
1 polymer ?
#
loop_
_entity_poly.entity_id
_entity_poly.type
_entity_poly.pdbx_seq_one_letter_code
_entity_poly.pdbx_strand_id
1 'polypeptide(L)'
;MVQQAVTDQADGLRRLMAASPRRRVAVVSCEGRGVAGFTRNLAAALVQEGREVLLLDERNGPVSNAPKSEARLVLIHAELDADGALSPLAAEADHILVVLQADAASIKASYACIKRLHRAHALRHLRVLVDGVGDAAEAQRILANLAEAGRRYLSLALEPGGWVRADPCLARSQRLNATVVDAFRSSPAAMDYRQVAADLLGWPQASAQVNAHPHVPLPLLAANVVSRVPCLTAL
;
A
#
# COMPACT_ATOMS: atom_id res chain seq x y z
N MET A 1 -38.17 36.49 7.92
CA MET A 1 -38.01 35.08 7.54
C MET A 1 -36.54 34.85 7.32
N VAL A 2 -35.83 34.23 8.27
CA VAL A 2 -34.42 33.95 8.19
C VAL A 2 -34.28 32.54 7.68
N GLN A 3 -33.75 32.41 6.46
CA GLN A 3 -33.42 31.11 5.84
C GLN A 3 -32.16 30.56 6.52
N GLN A 4 -32.33 29.60 7.41
CA GLN A 4 -31.23 28.81 7.96
C GLN A 4 -30.60 28.00 6.81
N ALA A 5 -29.37 28.34 6.46
CA ALA A 5 -28.55 27.54 5.56
C ALA A 5 -28.27 26.20 6.27
N VAL A 6 -28.85 25.14 5.76
CA VAL A 6 -28.48 23.77 6.12
C VAL A 6 -27.04 23.58 5.65
N THR A 7 -26.11 23.73 6.57
CA THR A 7 -24.70 23.43 6.31
C THR A 7 -24.61 21.91 6.09
N ASP A 8 -24.38 21.52 4.86
CA ASP A 8 -24.30 20.12 4.46
C ASP A 8 -23.20 19.42 5.27
N GLN A 9 -23.56 18.40 6.06
CA GLN A 9 -22.63 17.60 6.85
C GLN A 9 -21.52 16.99 5.94
N ALA A 10 -21.84 16.74 4.67
CA ALA A 10 -20.88 16.30 3.68
C ALA A 10 -19.80 17.36 3.37
N ASP A 11 -20.16 18.64 3.40
CA ASP A 11 -19.21 19.75 3.19
C ASP A 11 -18.30 19.95 4.40
N GLY A 12 -18.80 19.76 5.60
CA GLY A 12 -18.00 19.72 6.83
C GLY A 12 -17.02 18.55 6.82
N LEU A 13 -17.46 17.38 6.36
CA LEU A 13 -16.59 16.19 6.21
C LEU A 13 -15.54 16.39 5.10
N ARG A 14 -15.92 16.99 3.96
CA ARG A 14 -14.98 17.33 2.87
C ARG A 14 -13.94 18.34 3.33
N ARG A 15 -14.31 19.37 4.11
CA ARG A 15 -13.35 20.35 4.67
C ARG A 15 -12.43 19.73 5.71
N LEU A 16 -12.93 18.82 6.56
CA LEU A 16 -12.11 18.04 7.49
C LEU A 16 -11.14 17.11 6.75
N MET A 17 -11.55 16.55 5.62
CA MET A 17 -10.68 15.72 4.77
C MET A 17 -9.70 16.55 3.90
N ALA A 18 -10.06 17.79 3.57
CA ALA A 18 -9.21 18.70 2.79
C ALA A 18 -8.15 19.44 3.63
N ALA A 19 -8.27 19.42 4.97
CA ALA A 19 -7.49 20.31 5.85
C ALA A 19 -6.02 19.92 6.07
N SER A 20 -5.54 18.73 5.63
CA SER A 20 -4.10 18.39 5.56
C SER A 20 -3.89 17.20 4.64
N PRO A 21 -2.88 17.20 3.76
CA PRO A 21 -2.56 16.06 2.94
C PRO A 21 -2.19 14.89 3.86
N ARG A 22 -3.05 13.89 3.91
CA ARG A 22 -2.81 12.66 4.65
C ARG A 22 -1.96 11.76 3.77
N ARG A 23 -0.80 11.36 4.26
CA ARG A 23 0.02 10.36 3.58
C ARG A 23 -0.58 8.99 3.80
N ARG A 24 -0.85 8.27 2.73
CA ARG A 24 -1.35 6.89 2.76
C ARG A 24 -0.27 5.95 2.24
N VAL A 25 0.02 4.90 2.99
CA VAL A 25 0.97 3.85 2.61
C VAL A 25 0.28 2.51 2.68
N ALA A 26 0.09 1.87 1.53
CA ALA A 26 -0.41 0.51 1.46
C ALA A 26 0.75 -0.47 1.64
N VAL A 27 0.66 -1.35 2.61
CA VAL A 27 1.64 -2.39 2.91
C VAL A 27 1.07 -3.73 2.48
N VAL A 28 1.75 -4.40 1.57
CA VAL A 28 1.30 -5.63 0.92
C VAL A 28 2.30 -6.75 1.18
N SER A 29 1.82 -7.96 1.47
CA SER A 29 2.62 -9.18 1.36
C SER A 29 2.02 -10.11 0.32
N CYS A 30 2.90 -10.72 -0.42
CA CYS A 30 2.51 -11.63 -1.48
C CYS A 30 2.23 -13.05 -0.98
N GLU A 31 2.61 -13.35 0.25
CA GLU A 31 2.40 -14.65 0.90
C GLU A 31 1.33 -14.63 1.99
N GLY A 32 0.75 -13.48 2.27
CA GLY A 32 -0.28 -13.31 3.32
C GLY A 32 0.23 -13.55 4.74
N ARG A 33 1.54 -13.77 4.94
CA ARG A 33 2.14 -14.05 6.24
C ARG A 33 2.98 -12.89 6.72
N GLY A 34 2.96 -12.64 8.03
CA GLY A 34 3.89 -11.71 8.68
C GLY A 34 3.56 -10.23 8.57
N VAL A 35 2.79 -9.80 7.58
CA VAL A 35 2.54 -8.37 7.31
C VAL A 35 1.78 -7.68 8.43
N ALA A 36 0.82 -8.34 9.05
CA ALA A 36 0.10 -7.75 10.19
C ALA A 36 1.06 -7.44 11.36
N GLY A 37 2.02 -8.31 11.63
CA GLY A 37 3.07 -8.07 12.61
C GLY A 37 4.01 -6.94 12.17
N PHE A 38 4.39 -6.93 10.91
CA PHE A 38 5.23 -5.89 10.33
C PHE A 38 4.57 -4.51 10.41
N THR A 39 3.32 -4.36 9.94
CA THR A 39 2.60 -3.08 9.94
C THR A 39 2.37 -2.55 11.36
N ARG A 40 2.12 -3.43 12.34
CA ARG A 40 1.98 -3.03 13.75
C ARG A 40 3.30 -2.51 14.33
N ASN A 41 4.43 -3.17 14.05
CA ASN A 41 5.75 -2.70 14.47
C ASN A 41 6.13 -1.37 13.81
N LEU A 42 5.86 -1.22 12.50
CA LEU A 42 6.11 0.02 11.77
C LEU A 42 5.23 1.17 12.30
N ALA A 43 3.94 0.91 12.57
CA ALA A 43 3.05 1.88 13.18
C ALA A 43 3.55 2.34 14.55
N ALA A 44 3.99 1.41 15.41
CA ALA A 44 4.57 1.74 16.71
C ALA A 44 5.85 2.57 16.57
N ALA A 45 6.72 2.24 15.61
CA ALA A 45 7.93 3.03 15.35
C ALA A 45 7.59 4.46 14.91
N LEU A 46 6.61 4.64 14.01
CA LEU A 46 6.16 5.96 13.56
C LEU A 46 5.52 6.79 14.69
N VAL A 47 4.80 6.14 15.60
CA VAL A 47 4.26 6.80 16.81
C VAL A 47 5.39 7.27 17.72
N GLN A 48 6.47 6.49 17.87
CA GLN A 48 7.65 6.91 18.64
C GLN A 48 8.38 8.10 17.99
N GLU A 49 8.29 8.24 16.65
CA GLU A 49 8.74 9.44 15.92
C GLU A 49 7.76 10.63 16.03
N GLY A 50 6.79 10.56 16.94
CA GLY A 50 5.83 11.63 17.19
C GLY A 50 4.76 11.80 16.12
N ARG A 51 4.48 10.76 15.32
CA ARG A 51 3.45 10.81 14.26
C ARG A 51 2.13 10.21 14.74
N GLU A 52 1.05 10.88 14.39
CA GLU A 52 -0.29 10.32 14.52
C GLU A 52 -0.54 9.34 13.37
N VAL A 53 -0.65 8.06 13.70
CA VAL A 53 -0.78 6.97 12.74
C VAL A 53 -2.13 6.28 12.89
N LEU A 54 -2.89 6.20 11.81
CA LEU A 54 -4.03 5.32 11.69
C LEU A 54 -3.60 4.03 11.00
N LEU A 55 -3.71 2.91 11.69
CA LEU A 55 -3.51 1.59 11.11
C LEU A 55 -4.86 1.00 10.71
N LEU A 56 -5.03 0.74 9.42
CA LEU A 56 -6.19 0.05 8.85
C LEU A 56 -5.76 -1.35 8.42
N ASP A 57 -6.50 -2.35 8.86
CA ASP A 57 -6.36 -3.72 8.39
C ASP A 57 -7.60 -4.05 7.55
N GLU A 58 -7.43 -4.34 6.27
CA GLU A 58 -8.56 -4.61 5.37
C GLU A 58 -9.35 -5.85 5.77
N ARG A 59 -8.75 -6.79 6.52
CA ARG A 59 -9.44 -7.95 7.07
C ARG A 59 -10.28 -7.61 8.30
N ASN A 60 -9.70 -6.82 9.21
CA ASN A 60 -10.22 -6.68 10.56
C ASN A 60 -10.69 -5.25 10.88
N GLY A 61 -10.59 -4.34 9.92
CA GLY A 61 -10.95 -2.93 10.10
C GLY A 61 -9.88 -2.11 10.88
N PRO A 62 -10.23 -0.94 11.42
CA PRO A 62 -9.26 -0.07 12.07
C PRO A 62 -8.74 -0.67 13.38
N VAL A 63 -7.43 -0.77 13.49
CA VAL A 63 -6.73 -1.36 14.65
C VAL A 63 -6.31 -0.28 15.67
N SER A 64 -6.35 1.00 15.29
CA SER A 64 -5.90 2.11 16.13
C SER A 64 -7.08 2.82 16.78
N ASN A 65 -6.93 3.18 18.08
CA ASN A 65 -7.86 4.02 18.82
C ASN A 65 -7.68 5.53 18.57
N ALA A 66 -6.77 5.91 17.66
CA ALA A 66 -6.59 7.31 17.31
C ALA A 66 -7.87 7.88 16.65
N PRO A 67 -8.30 9.10 17.00
CA PRO A 67 -9.45 9.72 16.35
C PRO A 67 -9.19 9.83 14.85
N LYS A 68 -10.07 9.23 14.05
CA LYS A 68 -9.96 9.10 12.59
C LYS A 68 -9.76 10.44 11.85
N SER A 69 -10.04 11.55 12.52
CA SER A 69 -10.01 12.90 11.93
C SER A 69 -8.64 13.58 11.96
N GLU A 70 -7.70 13.13 12.79
CA GLU A 70 -6.43 13.83 13.04
C GLU A 70 -5.20 13.11 12.53
N ALA A 71 -5.30 11.80 12.23
CA ALA A 71 -4.15 11.03 11.73
C ALA A 71 -3.65 11.58 10.40
N ARG A 72 -2.40 12.05 10.39
CA ARG A 72 -1.71 12.55 9.19
C ARG A 72 -1.05 11.46 8.36
N LEU A 73 -0.89 10.28 8.94
CA LEU A 73 -0.34 9.10 8.29
C LEU A 73 -1.29 7.92 8.43
N VAL A 74 -1.63 7.31 7.31
CA VAL A 74 -2.48 6.12 7.27
C VAL A 74 -1.65 4.97 6.73
N LEU A 75 -1.44 3.94 7.55
CA LEU A 75 -0.91 2.66 7.11
C LEU A 75 -2.07 1.72 6.80
N ILE A 76 -2.07 1.16 5.61
CA ILE A 76 -3.10 0.22 5.17
C ILE A 76 -2.44 -1.15 5.04
N HIS A 77 -2.81 -2.09 5.90
CA HIS A 77 -2.49 -3.50 5.65
C HIS A 77 -3.43 -3.99 4.55
N ALA A 78 -2.92 -3.96 3.33
CA ALA A 78 -3.69 -4.26 2.13
C ALA A 78 -3.59 -5.73 1.76
N GLU A 79 -4.71 -6.27 1.29
CA GLU A 79 -4.77 -7.60 0.69
C GLU A 79 -4.91 -7.50 -0.82
N LEU A 80 -4.36 -8.51 -1.48
CA LEU A 80 -4.55 -8.68 -2.91
C LEU A 80 -5.67 -9.67 -3.17
N ASP A 81 -6.52 -9.35 -4.12
CA ASP A 81 -7.49 -10.32 -4.63
C ASP A 81 -6.81 -11.44 -5.43
N ALA A 82 -7.61 -12.36 -5.97
CA ALA A 82 -7.13 -13.52 -6.74
C ALA A 82 -6.32 -13.09 -7.98
N ASP A 83 -6.65 -11.95 -8.58
CA ASP A 83 -6.00 -11.39 -9.77
C ASP A 83 -4.78 -10.53 -9.42
N GLY A 84 -4.55 -10.27 -8.14
CA GLY A 84 -3.47 -9.46 -7.63
C GLY A 84 -3.77 -7.96 -7.64
N ALA A 85 -5.05 -7.59 -7.67
CA ALA A 85 -5.47 -6.21 -7.54
C ALA A 85 -5.62 -5.82 -6.07
N LEU A 86 -5.40 -4.52 -5.81
CA LEU A 86 -5.64 -3.87 -4.53
C LEU A 86 -7.09 -3.41 -4.43
N SER A 87 -7.58 -3.29 -3.21
CA SER A 87 -8.83 -2.56 -2.96
C SER A 87 -8.74 -1.12 -3.47
N PRO A 88 -9.88 -0.46 -3.74
CA PRO A 88 -9.87 0.96 -4.15
C PRO A 88 -9.14 1.86 -3.15
N LEU A 89 -9.27 1.58 -1.84
CA LEU A 89 -8.60 2.36 -0.79
C LEU A 89 -7.07 2.21 -0.84
N ALA A 90 -6.58 0.98 -1.00
CA ALA A 90 -5.15 0.70 -1.07
C ALA A 90 -4.54 1.15 -2.41
N ALA A 91 -5.31 1.08 -3.50
CA ALA A 91 -4.88 1.55 -4.82
C ALA A 91 -4.69 3.08 -4.89
N GLU A 92 -5.42 3.84 -4.07
CA GLU A 92 -5.26 5.29 -3.91
C GLU A 92 -4.14 5.69 -2.94
N ALA A 93 -3.35 4.76 -2.40
CA ALA A 93 -2.25 5.09 -1.52
C ALA A 93 -1.14 5.85 -2.25
N ASP A 94 -0.50 6.80 -1.55
CA ASP A 94 0.64 7.57 -2.08
C ASP A 94 1.84 6.68 -2.37
N HIS A 95 2.00 5.62 -1.56
CA HIS A 95 3.04 4.61 -1.74
C HIS A 95 2.49 3.22 -1.51
N ILE A 96 2.97 2.28 -2.33
CA ILE A 96 2.75 0.86 -2.13
C ILE A 96 4.08 0.24 -1.71
N LEU A 97 4.10 -0.38 -0.52
CA LEU A 97 5.25 -1.05 0.06
C LEU A 97 5.02 -2.56 0.05
N VAL A 98 5.76 -3.26 -0.80
CA VAL A 98 5.76 -4.73 -0.82
C VAL A 98 6.77 -5.24 0.19
N VAL A 99 6.31 -6.04 1.14
CA VAL A 99 7.16 -6.70 2.14
C VAL A 99 7.37 -8.16 1.74
N LEU A 100 8.62 -8.57 1.69
CA LEU A 100 9.02 -9.95 1.39
C LEU A 100 9.99 -10.49 2.44
N GLN A 101 10.03 -11.80 2.61
CA GLN A 101 11.02 -12.47 3.45
C GLN A 101 12.30 -12.74 2.66
N ALA A 102 13.44 -12.86 3.36
CA ALA A 102 14.75 -13.04 2.76
C ALA A 102 15.03 -14.44 2.18
N ASP A 103 14.02 -15.31 2.10
CA ASP A 103 14.17 -16.65 1.54
C ASP A 103 13.83 -16.70 0.03
N ALA A 104 14.38 -17.69 -0.66
CA ALA A 104 14.24 -17.83 -2.12
C ALA A 104 12.80 -18.03 -2.59
N ALA A 105 11.96 -18.69 -1.78
CA ALA A 105 10.55 -18.93 -2.13
C ALA A 105 9.76 -17.63 -2.05
N SER A 106 9.97 -16.85 -0.99
CA SER A 106 9.35 -15.55 -0.78
C SER A 106 9.77 -14.53 -1.85
N ILE A 107 11.05 -14.48 -2.21
CA ILE A 107 11.57 -13.62 -3.29
C ILE A 107 10.87 -13.95 -4.62
N LYS A 108 10.77 -15.23 -4.96
CA LYS A 108 10.10 -15.67 -6.20
C LYS A 108 8.59 -15.34 -6.18
N ALA A 109 7.91 -15.61 -5.07
CA ALA A 109 6.49 -15.29 -4.89
C ALA A 109 6.25 -13.77 -5.00
N SER A 110 7.11 -12.97 -4.37
CA SER A 110 7.03 -11.52 -4.40
C SER A 110 7.24 -10.95 -5.80
N TYR A 111 8.17 -11.50 -6.59
CA TYR A 111 8.32 -11.09 -7.99
C TYR A 111 7.06 -11.37 -8.83
N ALA A 112 6.44 -12.54 -8.65
CA ALA A 112 5.18 -12.88 -9.32
C ALA A 112 4.03 -11.95 -8.90
N CYS A 113 3.98 -11.59 -7.62
CA CYS A 113 3.04 -10.64 -7.06
C CYS A 113 3.23 -9.22 -7.62
N ILE A 114 4.46 -8.70 -7.60
CA ILE A 114 4.81 -7.40 -8.18
C ILE A 114 4.37 -7.33 -9.65
N LYS A 115 4.56 -8.40 -10.41
CA LYS A 115 4.11 -8.49 -11.80
C LYS A 115 2.58 -8.39 -11.94
N ARG A 116 1.82 -9.03 -11.03
CA ARG A 116 0.34 -8.91 -11.01
C ARG A 116 -0.10 -7.52 -10.63
N LEU A 117 0.46 -6.95 -9.55
CA LEU A 117 0.21 -5.56 -9.13
C LEU A 117 0.48 -4.55 -10.26
N HIS A 118 1.63 -4.68 -10.93
CA HIS A 118 1.97 -3.82 -12.05
C HIS A 118 0.93 -3.91 -13.18
N ARG A 119 0.47 -5.13 -13.51
CA ARG A 119 -0.54 -5.33 -14.56
C ARG A 119 -1.92 -4.80 -14.17
N ALA A 120 -2.34 -5.03 -12.91
CA ALA A 120 -3.65 -4.61 -12.43
C ALA A 120 -3.78 -3.08 -12.31
N HIS A 121 -2.71 -2.40 -11.93
CA HIS A 121 -2.74 -0.98 -11.57
C HIS A 121 -1.86 -0.09 -12.46
N ALA A 122 -1.20 -0.63 -13.49
CA ALA A 122 -0.25 0.09 -14.36
C ALA A 122 0.82 0.89 -13.58
N LEU A 123 1.27 0.34 -12.43
CA LEU A 123 2.22 1.00 -11.55
C LEU A 123 3.54 1.23 -12.24
N ARG A 124 4.13 2.41 -12.06
CA ARG A 124 5.47 2.75 -12.57
C ARG A 124 6.53 2.75 -11.48
N HIS A 125 6.12 2.94 -10.24
CA HIS A 125 6.97 2.98 -9.06
C HIS A 125 6.37 2.11 -7.97
N LEU A 126 7.22 1.38 -7.26
CA LEU A 126 6.83 0.52 -6.16
C LEU A 126 8.00 0.40 -5.20
N ARG A 127 7.72 0.39 -3.89
CA ARG A 127 8.75 0.21 -2.87
C ARG A 127 8.78 -1.23 -2.40
N VAL A 128 9.99 -1.70 -2.14
CA VAL A 128 10.22 -3.08 -1.69
C VAL A 128 11.02 -3.07 -0.41
N LEU A 129 10.54 -3.80 0.59
CA LEU A 129 11.22 -3.99 1.87
C LEU A 129 11.51 -5.48 2.09
N VAL A 130 12.70 -5.77 2.59
CA VAL A 130 13.10 -7.15 2.90
C VAL A 130 13.08 -7.35 4.42
N ASP A 131 12.27 -8.30 4.87
CA ASP A 131 12.15 -8.67 6.29
C ASP A 131 12.88 -9.99 6.56
N GLY A 132 13.50 -10.09 7.71
CA GLY A 132 14.19 -11.32 8.16
C GLY A 132 15.57 -11.52 7.55
N VAL A 133 16.28 -10.47 7.15
CA VAL A 133 17.66 -10.57 6.64
C VAL A 133 18.67 -10.82 7.75
N GLY A 134 19.80 -11.44 7.41
CA GLY A 134 20.93 -11.57 8.32
C GLY A 134 21.69 -10.26 8.52
N ASP A 135 21.89 -9.51 7.42
CA ASP A 135 22.62 -8.24 7.43
C ASP A 135 22.21 -7.29 6.29
N ALA A 136 22.77 -6.10 6.31
CA ALA A 136 22.51 -5.07 5.30
C ALA A 136 22.98 -5.47 3.89
N ALA A 137 24.09 -6.23 3.78
CA ALA A 137 24.64 -6.63 2.49
C ALA A 137 23.72 -7.64 1.80
N GLU A 138 23.12 -8.55 2.55
CA GLU A 138 22.11 -9.47 2.05
C GLU A 138 20.87 -8.70 1.55
N ALA A 139 20.36 -7.77 2.34
CA ALA A 139 19.22 -6.93 1.94
C ALA A 139 19.50 -6.18 0.64
N GLN A 140 20.67 -5.53 0.53
CA GLN A 140 21.08 -4.79 -0.65
C GLN A 140 21.16 -5.68 -1.90
N ARG A 141 21.71 -6.90 -1.80
CA ARG A 141 21.75 -7.85 -2.91
C ARG A 141 20.36 -8.25 -3.38
N ILE A 142 19.46 -8.56 -2.45
CA ILE A 142 18.07 -8.94 -2.79
C ILE A 142 17.37 -7.78 -3.49
N LEU A 143 17.44 -6.57 -2.92
CA LEU A 143 16.82 -5.38 -3.49
C LEU A 143 17.39 -5.03 -4.88
N ALA A 144 18.72 -5.07 -5.05
CA ALA A 144 19.36 -4.80 -6.32
C ALA A 144 18.94 -5.78 -7.41
N ASN A 145 18.89 -7.09 -7.11
CA ASN A 145 18.46 -8.11 -8.04
C ASN A 145 16.98 -7.94 -8.43
N LEU A 146 16.11 -7.62 -7.49
CA LEU A 146 14.70 -7.35 -7.77
C LEU A 146 14.52 -6.07 -8.59
N ALA A 147 15.24 -5.01 -8.27
CA ALA A 147 15.20 -3.74 -9.00
C ALA A 147 15.66 -3.93 -10.47
N GLU A 148 16.72 -4.68 -10.68
CA GLU A 148 17.20 -5.00 -12.05
C GLU A 148 16.16 -5.84 -12.82
N ALA A 149 15.56 -6.85 -12.17
CA ALA A 149 14.51 -7.65 -12.79
C ALA A 149 13.25 -6.82 -13.11
N GLY A 150 12.84 -5.94 -12.18
CA GLY A 150 11.72 -5.03 -12.40
C GLY A 150 11.95 -4.09 -13.59
N ARG A 151 13.12 -3.47 -13.63
CA ARG A 151 13.53 -2.59 -14.73
C ARG A 151 13.57 -3.30 -16.07
N ARG A 152 14.21 -4.48 -16.10
CA ARG A 152 14.47 -5.22 -17.34
C ARG A 152 13.21 -5.85 -17.95
N TYR A 153 12.33 -6.41 -17.12
CA TYR A 153 11.22 -7.24 -17.62
C TYR A 153 9.84 -6.60 -17.43
N LEU A 154 9.71 -5.59 -16.57
CA LEU A 154 8.41 -4.98 -16.27
C LEU A 154 8.37 -3.48 -16.60
N SER A 155 9.49 -2.84 -16.94
CA SER A 155 9.61 -1.37 -17.04
C SER A 155 9.10 -0.67 -15.76
N LEU A 156 9.32 -1.31 -14.62
CA LEU A 156 8.87 -0.88 -13.29
C LEU A 156 10.07 -0.50 -12.45
N ALA A 157 10.05 0.71 -11.88
CA ALA A 157 11.04 1.14 -10.91
C ALA A 157 10.70 0.54 -9.53
N LEU A 158 11.55 -0.38 -9.06
CA LEU A 158 11.48 -0.88 -7.70
C LEU A 158 12.49 -0.11 -6.85
N GLU A 159 11.95 0.69 -5.91
CA GLU A 159 12.74 1.51 -5.01
C GLU A 159 12.93 0.80 -3.66
N PRO A 160 14.07 0.97 -2.98
CA PRO A 160 14.25 0.42 -1.65
C PRO A 160 13.26 1.05 -0.66
N GLY A 161 12.53 0.20 0.07
CA GLY A 161 11.65 0.59 1.17
C GLY A 161 12.29 0.36 2.55
N GLY A 162 13.50 -0.21 2.57
CA GLY A 162 14.21 -0.57 3.79
C GLY A 162 14.37 -2.08 3.97
N TRP A 163 14.81 -2.47 5.14
CA TRP A 163 14.99 -3.86 5.54
C TRP A 163 14.92 -4.00 7.06
N VAL A 164 14.58 -5.19 7.54
CA VAL A 164 14.53 -5.55 8.96
C VAL A 164 15.28 -6.85 9.17
N ARG A 165 16.15 -6.89 10.18
CA ARG A 165 16.92 -8.09 10.52
C ARG A 165 16.07 -9.19 11.14
N ALA A 166 16.45 -10.42 10.91
CA ALA A 166 15.98 -11.55 11.69
C ALA A 166 16.38 -11.35 13.16
N ASP A 167 15.39 -11.32 14.06
CA ASP A 167 15.60 -11.06 15.47
C ASP A 167 14.66 -11.94 16.32
N PRO A 168 15.19 -12.76 17.24
CA PRO A 168 14.37 -13.56 18.16
C PRO A 168 13.38 -12.72 19.01
N CYS A 169 13.69 -11.42 19.21
CA CYS A 169 12.81 -10.51 19.93
C CYS A 169 11.48 -10.28 19.23
N LEU A 170 11.40 -10.44 17.90
CA LEU A 170 10.14 -10.37 17.15
C LEU A 170 9.15 -11.45 17.61
N ALA A 171 9.59 -12.71 17.67
CA ALA A 171 8.74 -13.80 18.14
C ALA A 171 8.40 -13.66 19.63
N ARG A 172 9.31 -13.12 20.43
CA ARG A 172 9.08 -12.89 21.87
C ARG A 172 8.05 -11.78 22.09
N SER A 173 8.14 -10.68 21.37
CA SER A 173 7.18 -9.58 21.46
C SER A 173 5.76 -10.00 21.05
N GLN A 174 5.64 -10.84 20.02
CA GLN A 174 4.35 -11.42 19.60
C GLN A 174 3.71 -12.25 20.71
N ARG A 175 4.49 -13.08 21.44
CA ARG A 175 3.97 -13.85 22.60
C ARG A 175 3.50 -12.95 23.74
N LEU A 176 4.08 -11.78 23.88
CA LEU A 176 3.66 -10.76 24.85
C LEU A 176 2.51 -9.89 24.34
N ASN A 177 1.98 -10.16 23.14
CA ASN A 177 1.00 -9.33 22.46
C ASN A 177 1.40 -7.84 22.36
N ALA A 178 2.71 -7.59 22.22
CA ALA A 178 3.34 -6.29 22.14
C ALA A 178 4.12 -6.14 20.82
N THR A 179 4.46 -4.91 20.45
CA THR A 179 5.40 -4.69 19.36
C THR A 179 6.85 -4.87 19.84
N VAL A 180 7.76 -5.23 18.94
CA VAL A 180 9.18 -5.30 19.29
C VAL A 180 9.73 -3.92 19.66
N VAL A 181 9.18 -2.88 19.05
CA VAL A 181 9.57 -1.48 19.28
C VAL A 181 9.23 -1.02 20.71
N ASP A 182 8.14 -1.53 21.28
CA ASP A 182 7.72 -1.19 22.65
C ASP A 182 8.38 -2.11 23.68
N ALA A 183 8.39 -3.44 23.42
CA ALA A 183 8.84 -4.44 24.38
C ALA A 183 10.37 -4.56 24.44
N PHE A 184 11.08 -4.35 23.33
CA PHE A 184 12.54 -4.58 23.20
C PHE A 184 13.21 -3.44 22.45
N ARG A 185 13.14 -2.23 22.97
CA ARG A 185 13.55 -0.98 22.31
C ARG A 185 14.99 -0.96 21.77
N SER A 186 15.90 -1.68 22.39
CA SER A 186 17.32 -1.77 21.99
C SER A 186 17.62 -2.99 21.13
N SER A 187 16.61 -3.80 20.76
CA SER A 187 16.84 -4.94 19.89
C SER A 187 17.17 -4.49 18.45
N PRO A 188 17.96 -5.30 17.72
CA PRO A 188 18.30 -5.00 16.33
C PRO A 188 17.06 -4.70 15.46
N ALA A 189 16.03 -5.54 15.54
CA ALA A 189 14.81 -5.33 14.77
C ALA A 189 14.09 -4.03 15.17
N ALA A 190 14.02 -3.67 16.45
CA ALA A 190 13.40 -2.42 16.88
C ALA A 190 14.14 -1.19 16.33
N MET A 191 15.47 -1.27 16.24
CA MET A 191 16.28 -0.21 15.61
C MET A 191 16.00 -0.11 14.12
N ASP A 192 15.89 -1.25 13.42
CA ASP A 192 15.61 -1.29 12.00
C ASP A 192 14.21 -0.74 11.69
N TYR A 193 13.18 -1.08 12.49
CA TYR A 193 11.84 -0.50 12.35
C TYR A 193 11.84 1.02 12.51
N ARG A 194 12.61 1.58 13.44
CA ARG A 194 12.75 3.03 13.60
C ARG A 194 13.45 3.66 12.39
N GLN A 195 14.48 2.99 11.85
CA GLN A 195 15.12 3.47 10.63
C GLN A 195 14.16 3.46 9.45
N VAL A 196 13.40 2.39 9.24
CA VAL A 196 12.36 2.31 8.20
C VAL A 196 11.30 3.38 8.40
N ALA A 197 10.90 3.67 9.64
CA ALA A 197 9.95 4.74 9.95
C ALA A 197 10.51 6.11 9.60
N ALA A 198 11.76 6.39 9.94
CA ALA A 198 12.45 7.65 9.60
C ALA A 198 12.58 7.82 8.08
N ASP A 199 12.99 6.77 7.37
CA ASP A 199 13.11 6.77 5.91
C ASP A 199 11.74 7.01 5.25
N LEU A 200 10.67 6.35 5.72
CA LEU A 200 9.30 6.53 5.24
C LEU A 200 8.85 7.99 5.36
N LEU A 201 9.18 8.66 6.45
CA LEU A 201 8.86 10.07 6.63
C LEU A 201 9.57 10.98 5.62
N GLY A 202 10.74 10.57 5.14
CA GLY A 202 11.52 11.26 4.11
C GLY A 202 11.08 10.96 2.67
N TRP A 203 10.19 9.99 2.43
CA TRP A 203 9.75 9.69 1.06
C TRP A 203 9.04 10.90 0.44
N PRO A 204 9.21 11.14 -0.88
CA PRO A 204 8.51 12.22 -1.54
C PRO A 204 7.01 12.02 -1.44
N GLN A 205 6.25 13.10 -1.27
CA GLN A 205 4.79 13.01 -1.40
C GLN A 205 4.47 12.73 -2.86
N ALA A 206 3.62 11.72 -3.13
CA ALA A 206 3.12 11.51 -4.47
C ALA A 206 2.35 12.76 -4.89
N SER A 207 2.90 13.50 -5.85
CA SER A 207 2.13 14.54 -6.51
C SER A 207 0.89 13.88 -7.08
N ALA A 208 -0.29 14.45 -6.84
CA ALA A 208 -1.62 13.89 -7.17
C ALA A 208 -1.87 13.59 -8.67
N GLN A 209 -0.84 13.51 -9.49
CA GLN A 209 -0.89 13.44 -10.95
C GLN A 209 -0.56 12.07 -11.57
N VAL A 210 -0.20 11.04 -10.80
CA VAL A 210 0.33 9.80 -11.43
C VAL A 210 -0.71 8.66 -11.52
N ASN A 211 -1.80 8.73 -10.78
CA ASN A 211 -2.84 7.67 -10.78
C ASN A 211 -4.18 8.09 -11.37
N ALA A 212 -4.24 9.15 -12.17
CA ALA A 212 -5.41 9.42 -12.98
C ALA A 212 -5.52 8.31 -14.04
N HIS A 213 -6.34 7.31 -13.78
CA HIS A 213 -6.78 6.38 -14.82
C HIS A 213 -7.41 7.22 -15.94
N PRO A 214 -6.98 7.12 -17.20
CA PRO A 214 -7.77 7.62 -18.30
C PRO A 214 -9.06 6.79 -18.28
N HIS A 215 -10.16 7.44 -17.90
CA HIS A 215 -11.50 6.92 -18.11
C HIS A 215 -11.63 6.75 -19.63
N VAL A 216 -11.41 5.54 -20.12
CA VAL A 216 -11.74 5.20 -21.50
C VAL A 216 -13.27 5.19 -21.56
N PRO A 217 -13.90 6.17 -22.22
CA PRO A 217 -15.33 6.11 -22.39
C PRO A 217 -15.63 4.89 -23.27
N LEU A 218 -16.46 3.99 -22.77
CA LEU A 218 -17.01 2.89 -23.56
C LEU A 218 -17.63 3.50 -24.83
N PRO A 219 -17.27 3.03 -26.04
CA PRO A 219 -17.92 3.50 -27.25
C PRO A 219 -19.40 3.14 -27.16
N LEU A 220 -20.25 4.16 -27.22
CA LEU A 220 -21.68 4.03 -27.42
C LEU A 220 -21.89 3.15 -28.66
N LEU A 221 -22.39 1.94 -28.46
CA LEU A 221 -22.89 1.07 -29.52
C LEU A 221 -24.00 1.85 -30.26
N ALA A 222 -23.66 2.37 -31.42
CA ALA A 222 -24.61 2.97 -32.33
C ALA A 222 -25.67 1.93 -32.66
N ALA A 223 -26.91 2.23 -32.30
CA ALA A 223 -28.09 1.46 -32.67
C ALA A 223 -28.17 1.36 -34.19
N ASN A 224 -27.95 0.18 -34.72
CA ASN A 224 -28.14 -0.09 -36.14
C ASN A 224 -29.63 -0.03 -36.45
N VAL A 225 -29.99 1.01 -37.19
CA VAL A 225 -31.32 1.19 -37.80
C VAL A 225 -31.53 0.09 -38.83
N VAL A 226 -32.46 -0.79 -38.54
CA VAL A 226 -32.95 -1.79 -39.51
C VAL A 226 -33.73 -1.07 -40.60
N SER A 227 -33.11 -0.91 -41.74
CA SER A 227 -33.78 -0.47 -42.96
C SER A 227 -34.62 -1.62 -43.51
N ARG A 228 -35.92 -1.31 -43.70
CA ARG A 228 -36.92 -2.15 -44.35
C ARG A 228 -36.52 -2.52 -45.77
N VAL A 229 -36.59 -3.81 -46.08
CA VAL A 229 -36.57 -4.33 -47.43
C VAL A 229 -38.02 -4.33 -47.93
N PRO A 230 -38.33 -3.74 -49.12
CA PRO A 230 -39.64 -3.86 -49.69
C PRO A 230 -39.81 -5.21 -50.38
N CYS A 231 -40.95 -5.81 -50.13
CA CYS A 231 -41.47 -6.97 -50.82
C CYS A 231 -41.74 -6.65 -52.28
N LEU A 232 -41.15 -7.35 -53.23
CA LEU A 232 -41.62 -7.36 -54.63
C LEU A 232 -42.25 -8.69 -54.93
N THR A 233 -43.57 -8.65 -55.12
CA THR A 233 -44.42 -9.64 -55.75
C THR A 233 -44.24 -9.61 -57.25
N ALA A 234 -44.15 -10.75 -57.91
CA ALA A 234 -44.88 -11.08 -59.16
C ALA A 234 -44.11 -12.05 -60.07
N LEU A 235 -44.89 -13.06 -60.44
CA LEU A 235 -44.94 -13.98 -61.56
C LEU A 235 -44.15 -15.26 -61.50
#